data_dc9713448cddad64d24b4d5e5da3e77e
#
_entry.id   dc9713448cddad64d24b4d5e5da3e77e
#
_cell.length_a   1.000
_cell.length_b   1.000
_cell.length_c   1.000
_cell.angle_alpha   90.00
_cell.angle_beta   90.00
_cell.angle_gamma   90.00
#
_symmetry.space_group_name_H-M   'P 1'
#
loop_
_entity.id
_entity.type
_entity.pdbx_description
1 polymer ?
#
loop_
_entity_poly.entity_id
_entity_poly.type
_entity_poly.pdbx_seq_one_letter_code
_entity_poly.pdbx_strand_id
1 'polypeptide(L)'
;MYHFIGIKGAGMSSLAVIMKELGYEVKGSDLDKHFFTESELIKNNINFTPYNENNITKDLIIIKGASITDDNVELIKAKELNLQILEYNEMVGILTRKFKTICIAGCHGKTTTTAMIAHVLNSIIGINYLIGDGTGYAKKENTIFALESCEYKRHFL
;
A
#
# COMPACT_ATOMS: atom_id res chain seq x y z
N MET A 1 2.51 -9.71 -11.44
CA MET A 1 3.27 -9.32 -10.21
C MET A 1 3.22 -7.82 -10.01
N TYR A 2 3.13 -7.33 -8.77
CA TYR A 2 3.12 -5.90 -8.45
C TYR A 2 4.50 -5.45 -7.95
N HIS A 3 4.97 -4.31 -8.45
CA HIS A 3 6.21 -3.67 -8.00
C HIS A 3 5.92 -2.28 -7.43
N PHE A 4 6.32 -2.07 -6.19
CA PHE A 4 6.10 -0.84 -5.45
C PHE A 4 7.35 0.05 -5.50
N ILE A 5 7.26 1.22 -6.14
CA ILE A 5 8.32 2.24 -6.13
C ILE A 5 8.10 3.15 -4.92
N GLY A 6 9.02 3.13 -3.96
CA GLY A 6 8.88 3.81 -2.68
C GLY A 6 8.16 2.95 -1.63
N ILE A 7 8.44 1.65 -1.60
CA ILE A 7 7.72 0.66 -0.78
C ILE A 7 7.84 0.89 0.73
N LYS A 8 8.90 1.55 1.21
CA LYS A 8 9.14 1.80 2.64
C LYS A 8 8.32 2.97 3.20
N GLY A 9 7.61 3.72 2.38
CA GLY A 9 6.65 4.74 2.85
C GLY A 9 5.54 4.09 3.67
N ALA A 10 5.06 4.74 4.75
CA ALA A 10 4.08 4.17 5.68
C ALA A 10 2.83 3.59 4.99
N GLY A 11 2.16 4.36 4.14
CA GLY A 11 1.00 3.88 3.39
C GLY A 11 1.37 2.80 2.36
N MET A 12 2.52 2.93 1.68
CA MET A 12 2.98 1.98 0.67
C MET A 12 3.30 0.62 1.28
N SER A 13 3.99 0.59 2.42
CA SER A 13 4.32 -0.66 3.13
C SER A 13 3.06 -1.38 3.62
N SER A 14 2.11 -0.64 4.21
CA SER A 14 0.82 -1.22 4.63
C SER A 14 0.04 -1.81 3.47
N LEU A 15 -0.04 -1.08 2.35
CA LEU A 15 -0.71 -1.57 1.13
C LEU A 15 -0.02 -2.81 0.58
N ALA A 16 1.31 -2.83 0.56
CA ALA A 16 2.11 -3.98 0.12
C ALA A 16 1.84 -5.23 0.97
N VAL A 17 1.80 -5.06 2.31
CA VAL A 17 1.45 -6.14 3.26
C VAL A 17 0.04 -6.66 3.00
N ILE A 18 -0.96 -5.78 2.94
CA ILE A 18 -2.35 -6.15 2.64
C ILE A 18 -2.45 -6.93 1.33
N MET A 19 -1.81 -6.46 0.28
CA MET A 19 -1.83 -7.15 -1.01
C MET A 19 -1.17 -8.53 -0.94
N LYS A 20 -0.06 -8.64 -0.21
CA LYS A 20 0.61 -9.93 0.02
C LYS A 20 -0.26 -10.92 0.78
N GLU A 21 -0.92 -10.48 1.86
CA GLU A 21 -1.85 -11.29 2.65
C GLU A 21 -3.09 -11.72 1.86
N LEU A 22 -3.55 -10.89 0.92
CA LEU A 22 -4.61 -11.25 -0.03
C LEU A 22 -4.13 -12.18 -1.16
N GLY A 23 -2.83 -12.54 -1.17
CA GLY A 23 -2.27 -13.52 -2.09
C GLY A 23 -1.76 -12.94 -3.40
N TYR A 24 -1.56 -11.64 -3.50
CA TYR A 24 -0.87 -11.05 -4.64
C TYR A 24 0.66 -11.24 -4.53
N GLU A 25 1.30 -11.37 -5.66
CA GLU A 25 2.76 -11.33 -5.73
C GLU A 25 3.23 -9.88 -5.70
N VAL A 26 4.00 -9.54 -4.64
CA VAL A 26 4.45 -8.19 -4.34
C VAL A 26 5.95 -8.16 -4.14
N LYS A 27 6.59 -7.18 -4.74
CA LYS A 27 7.97 -6.76 -4.48
C LYS A 27 8.07 -5.24 -4.57
N GLY A 28 9.20 -4.66 -4.23
CA GLY A 28 9.38 -3.22 -4.39
C GLY A 28 10.80 -2.73 -4.27
N SER A 29 10.92 -1.42 -4.29
CA SER A 29 12.19 -0.70 -4.18
C SER A 29 12.02 0.57 -3.37
N ASP A 30 13.13 1.03 -2.80
CA ASP A 30 13.21 2.29 -2.08
C ASP A 30 14.65 2.78 -1.99
N LEU A 31 14.86 3.90 -1.31
CA LEU A 31 16.21 4.39 -0.97
C LEU A 31 16.98 3.33 -0.16
N ASP A 32 18.30 3.28 -0.39
CA ASP A 32 19.21 2.46 0.41
C ASP A 32 19.44 3.11 1.79
N LYS A 33 18.38 3.15 2.57
CA LYS A 33 18.29 3.77 3.88
C LYS A 33 17.30 2.98 4.73
N HIS A 34 17.60 2.85 6.03
CA HIS A 34 16.71 2.15 6.96
C HIS A 34 15.45 2.96 7.28
N PHE A 35 14.30 2.28 7.27
CA PHE A 35 13.00 2.81 7.64
C PHE A 35 12.32 1.87 8.66
N PHE A 36 11.53 2.44 9.57
CA PHE A 36 10.82 1.65 10.60
C PHE A 36 9.82 0.63 10.01
N THR A 37 9.34 0.88 8.79
CA THR A 37 8.39 0.03 8.07
C THR A 37 9.01 -1.27 7.52
N GLU A 38 10.34 -1.37 7.45
CA GLU A 38 11.03 -2.54 6.91
C GLU A 38 10.74 -3.82 7.69
N SER A 39 10.56 -3.70 9.01
CA SER A 39 10.25 -4.84 9.86
C SER A 39 8.99 -5.59 9.43
N GLU A 40 7.94 -4.87 9.06
CA GLU A 40 6.69 -5.47 8.59
C GLU A 40 6.82 -6.05 7.18
N LEU A 41 7.61 -5.42 6.29
CA LEU A 41 7.90 -5.96 4.95
C LEU A 41 8.65 -7.28 5.06
N ILE A 42 9.70 -7.34 5.89
CA ILE A 42 10.51 -8.54 6.12
C ILE A 42 9.66 -9.67 6.74
N LYS A 43 8.88 -9.37 7.77
CA LYS A 43 7.98 -10.32 8.44
C LYS A 43 6.99 -10.97 7.46
N ASN A 44 6.52 -10.21 6.48
CA ASN A 44 5.60 -10.69 5.45
C ASN A 44 6.29 -11.25 4.20
N ASN A 45 7.61 -11.47 4.25
CA ASN A 45 8.41 -12.00 3.14
C ASN A 45 8.22 -11.19 1.84
N ILE A 46 8.18 -9.86 1.95
CA ILE A 46 8.13 -8.94 0.82
C ILE A 46 9.55 -8.50 0.50
N ASN A 47 10.05 -8.87 -0.67
CA ASN A 47 11.37 -8.49 -1.13
C ASN A 47 11.40 -7.05 -1.60
N PHE A 48 12.42 -6.30 -1.17
CA PHE A 48 12.68 -4.95 -1.65
C PHE A 48 14.18 -4.70 -1.83
N THR A 49 14.52 -3.81 -2.75
CA THR A 49 15.89 -3.50 -3.17
C THR A 49 16.05 -1.98 -3.31
N PRO A 50 17.27 -1.45 -3.38
CA PRO A 50 17.50 -0.08 -3.81
C PRO A 50 16.95 0.16 -5.22
N TYR A 51 16.61 1.44 -5.54
CA TYR A 51 16.17 1.82 -6.87
C TYR A 51 17.19 1.42 -7.94
N ASN A 52 16.73 0.69 -8.94
CA ASN A 52 17.53 0.30 -10.09
C ASN A 52 16.62 -0.01 -11.29
N GLU A 53 16.96 0.47 -12.47
CA GLU A 53 16.17 0.21 -13.69
C GLU A 53 16.02 -1.30 -14.00
N ASN A 54 16.98 -2.12 -13.58
CA ASN A 54 16.93 -3.59 -13.75
C ASN A 54 15.87 -4.28 -12.88
N ASN A 55 15.30 -3.59 -11.89
CA ASN A 55 14.19 -4.12 -11.10
C ASN A 55 12.90 -4.20 -11.92
N ILE A 56 12.81 -3.44 -13.03
CA ILE A 56 11.60 -3.27 -13.83
C ILE A 56 11.64 -4.21 -15.05
N THR A 57 10.68 -5.11 -15.11
CA THR A 57 10.48 -6.09 -16.18
C THR A 57 9.10 -5.96 -16.81
N LYS A 58 8.89 -6.54 -18.01
CA LYS A 58 7.67 -6.36 -18.81
C LYS A 58 6.36 -6.85 -18.18
N ASP A 59 6.44 -7.75 -17.19
CA ASP A 59 5.26 -8.39 -16.58
C ASP A 59 4.79 -7.73 -15.29
N LEU A 60 5.27 -6.50 -15.01
CA LEU A 60 4.97 -5.79 -13.78
C LEU A 60 3.81 -4.81 -13.95
N ILE A 61 3.01 -4.70 -12.90
CA ILE A 61 2.15 -3.55 -12.64
C ILE A 61 2.85 -2.71 -11.58
N ILE A 62 3.06 -1.44 -11.86
CA ILE A 62 3.78 -0.53 -11.00
C ILE A 62 2.81 0.19 -10.07
N ILE A 63 3.15 0.25 -8.77
CA ILE A 63 2.46 1.10 -7.81
C ILE A 63 3.44 2.16 -7.33
N LYS A 64 3.11 3.41 -7.58
CA LYS A 64 3.97 4.56 -7.30
C LYS A 64 3.53 5.28 -6.03
N GLY A 65 4.48 5.54 -5.13
CA GLY A 65 4.28 6.39 -3.97
C GLY A 65 4.18 7.88 -4.35
N ALA A 66 3.45 8.66 -3.56
CA ALA A 66 3.20 10.09 -3.85
C ALA A 66 4.48 10.96 -3.84
N SER A 67 5.55 10.52 -3.19
CA SER A 67 6.85 11.20 -3.14
C SER A 67 7.77 10.88 -4.30
N ILE A 68 7.41 9.92 -5.15
CA ILE A 68 8.22 9.50 -6.29
C ILE A 68 8.07 10.51 -7.43
N THR A 69 9.16 11.12 -7.82
CA THR A 69 9.24 12.13 -8.87
C THR A 69 9.51 11.49 -10.23
N ASP A 70 9.26 12.24 -11.30
CA ASP A 70 9.36 11.74 -12.68
C ASP A 70 10.80 11.39 -13.12
N ASP A 71 11.80 11.81 -12.38
CA ASP A 71 13.23 11.50 -12.61
C ASP A 71 13.69 10.17 -11.98
N ASN A 72 12.79 9.46 -11.25
CA ASN A 72 13.12 8.15 -10.70
C ASN A 72 13.41 7.15 -11.83
N VAL A 73 14.57 6.47 -11.75
CA VAL A 73 15.08 5.57 -12.80
C VAL A 73 14.12 4.41 -13.10
N GLU A 74 13.43 3.91 -12.08
CA GLU A 74 12.46 2.83 -12.26
C GLU A 74 11.16 3.33 -12.91
N LEU A 75 10.72 4.54 -12.54
CA LEU A 75 9.54 5.14 -13.17
C LEU A 75 9.78 5.47 -14.63
N ILE A 76 10.98 5.98 -14.98
CA ILE A 76 11.39 6.19 -16.37
C ILE A 76 11.36 4.86 -17.13
N LYS A 77 11.96 3.80 -16.56
CA LYS A 77 11.99 2.48 -17.18
C LYS A 77 10.60 1.88 -17.37
N ALA A 78 9.72 2.05 -16.40
CA ALA A 78 8.33 1.60 -16.50
C ALA A 78 7.57 2.28 -17.65
N LYS A 79 7.78 3.59 -17.83
CA LYS A 79 7.22 4.36 -18.95
C LYS A 79 7.76 3.90 -20.30
N GLU A 80 9.09 3.66 -20.41
CA GLU A 80 9.71 3.12 -21.65
C GLU A 80 9.12 1.77 -22.04
N LEU A 81 8.83 0.92 -21.06
CA LEU A 81 8.25 -0.41 -21.29
C LEU A 81 6.72 -0.38 -21.47
N ASN A 82 6.08 0.80 -21.42
CA ASN A 82 4.63 1.00 -21.46
C ASN A 82 3.88 0.15 -20.43
N LEU A 83 4.41 0.04 -19.20
CA LEU A 83 3.77 -0.69 -18.14
C LEU A 83 2.58 0.07 -17.55
N GLN A 84 1.63 -0.67 -16.98
CA GLN A 84 0.57 -0.06 -16.18
C GLN A 84 1.19 0.55 -14.92
N ILE A 85 1.00 1.84 -14.71
CA ILE A 85 1.44 2.57 -13.53
C ILE A 85 0.19 3.06 -12.81
N LEU A 86 0.07 2.71 -11.55
CA LEU A 86 -1.01 3.15 -10.65
C LEU A 86 -0.42 4.01 -9.54
N GLU A 87 -1.10 5.07 -9.19
CA GLU A 87 -0.83 5.80 -7.95
C GLU A 87 -1.28 4.98 -6.73
N TYR A 88 -0.69 5.24 -5.58
CA TYR A 88 -1.07 4.60 -4.31
C TYR A 88 -2.59 4.63 -4.07
N ASN A 89 -3.21 5.79 -4.19
CA ASN A 89 -4.64 5.99 -3.97
C ASN A 89 -5.52 5.27 -4.99
N GLU A 90 -5.09 5.16 -6.25
CA GLU A 90 -5.80 4.39 -7.28
C GLU A 90 -5.83 2.89 -6.90
N MET A 91 -4.68 2.35 -6.46
CA MET A 91 -4.63 0.95 -6.04
C MET A 91 -5.44 0.70 -4.77
N VAL A 92 -5.41 1.60 -3.79
CA VAL A 92 -6.30 1.53 -2.62
C VAL A 92 -7.76 1.55 -3.06
N GLY A 93 -8.16 2.44 -3.98
CA GLY A 93 -9.51 2.49 -4.52
C GLY A 93 -9.93 1.20 -5.24
N ILE A 94 -9.03 0.60 -6.03
CA ILE A 94 -9.29 -0.69 -6.69
C ILE A 94 -9.47 -1.81 -5.66
N LEU A 95 -8.63 -1.81 -4.63
CA LEU A 95 -8.65 -2.84 -3.60
C LEU A 95 -9.93 -2.76 -2.76
N THR A 96 -10.28 -1.58 -2.27
CA THR A 96 -11.41 -1.38 -1.36
C THR A 96 -12.76 -1.63 -2.02
N ARG A 97 -12.89 -1.46 -3.35
CA ARG A 97 -14.11 -1.83 -4.10
C ARG A 97 -14.47 -3.33 -4.01
N LYS A 98 -13.54 -4.18 -3.60
CA LYS A 98 -13.78 -5.62 -3.42
C LYS A 98 -14.46 -5.95 -2.09
N PHE A 99 -14.60 -4.98 -1.18
CA PHE A 99 -15.08 -5.15 0.18
C PHE A 99 -16.20 -4.15 0.50
N LYS A 100 -16.95 -4.43 1.57
CA LYS A 100 -17.77 -3.40 2.22
C LYS A 100 -16.84 -2.49 3.00
N THR A 101 -16.60 -1.28 2.50
CA THR A 101 -15.58 -0.39 3.05
C THR A 101 -16.17 0.64 4.01
N ILE A 102 -15.55 0.75 5.18
CA ILE A 102 -15.79 1.80 6.17
C ILE A 102 -14.65 2.80 6.04
N CYS A 103 -14.95 4.00 5.52
CA CYS A 103 -13.97 5.07 5.36
C CYS A 103 -14.06 6.05 6.53
N ILE A 104 -12.93 6.28 7.20
CA ILE A 104 -12.83 7.23 8.31
C ILE A 104 -12.12 8.48 7.81
N ALA A 105 -12.87 9.57 7.65
CA ALA A 105 -12.39 10.88 7.24
C ALA A 105 -12.54 11.90 8.39
N GLY A 106 -11.75 12.98 8.38
CA GLY A 106 -11.82 14.04 9.36
C GLY A 106 -10.47 14.71 9.61
N CYS A 107 -10.47 15.92 10.15
CA CYS A 107 -9.25 16.69 10.41
C CYS A 107 -8.36 16.05 11.50
N HIS A 108 -8.97 15.45 12.54
CA HIS A 108 -8.27 14.84 13.67
C HIS A 108 -8.90 13.49 14.05
N GLY A 109 -8.11 12.64 14.73
CA GLY A 109 -8.57 11.39 15.32
C GLY A 109 -8.81 10.25 14.33
N LYS A 110 -8.52 10.41 13.04
CA LYS A 110 -8.72 9.35 12.02
C LYS A 110 -8.01 8.05 12.39
N THR A 111 -6.71 8.12 12.65
CA THR A 111 -5.88 6.96 12.98
C THR A 111 -6.40 6.22 14.21
N THR A 112 -6.70 6.96 15.28
CA THR A 112 -7.24 6.39 16.52
C THR A 112 -8.60 5.74 16.28
N THR A 113 -9.52 6.42 15.57
CA THR A 113 -10.85 5.91 15.28
C THR A 113 -10.78 4.66 14.40
N THR A 114 -9.93 4.68 13.36
CA THR A 114 -9.74 3.51 12.48
C THR A 114 -9.17 2.34 13.25
N ALA A 115 -8.19 2.58 14.14
CA ALA A 115 -7.60 1.54 14.99
C ALA A 115 -8.64 0.93 15.96
N MET A 116 -9.50 1.77 16.58
CA MET A 116 -10.57 1.30 17.46
C MET A 116 -11.60 0.44 16.70
N ILE A 117 -12.05 0.90 15.53
CA ILE A 117 -12.97 0.14 14.67
C ILE A 117 -12.32 -1.19 14.25
N ALA A 118 -11.06 -1.13 13.81
CA ALA A 118 -10.30 -2.33 13.42
C ALA A 118 -10.21 -3.33 14.57
N HIS A 119 -9.84 -2.87 15.77
CA HIS A 119 -9.72 -3.73 16.95
C HIS A 119 -11.05 -4.40 17.32
N VAL A 120 -12.12 -3.62 17.45
CA VAL A 120 -13.44 -4.12 17.87
C VAL A 120 -14.01 -5.09 16.83
N LEU A 121 -14.06 -4.69 15.56
CA LEU A 121 -14.66 -5.53 14.53
C LEU A 121 -13.81 -6.78 14.21
N ASN A 122 -12.48 -6.67 14.29
CA ASN A 122 -11.62 -7.83 14.05
C ASN A 122 -11.79 -8.92 15.13
N SER A 123 -12.11 -8.52 16.37
CA SER A 123 -12.37 -9.47 17.45
C SER A 123 -13.72 -10.20 17.35
N ILE A 124 -14.68 -9.65 16.58
CA ILE A 124 -16.06 -10.17 16.50
C ILE A 124 -16.31 -10.92 15.19
N ILE A 125 -15.94 -10.31 14.05
CA ILE A 125 -16.31 -10.81 12.71
C ILE A 125 -15.11 -10.98 11.77
N GLY A 126 -13.93 -10.47 12.13
CA GLY A 126 -12.78 -10.38 11.25
C GLY A 126 -12.95 -9.29 10.18
N ILE A 127 -12.00 -8.37 10.08
CA ILE A 127 -11.98 -7.34 9.04
C ILE A 127 -10.58 -7.10 8.50
N ASN A 128 -10.52 -6.54 7.30
CA ASN A 128 -9.31 -5.96 6.74
C ASN A 128 -9.20 -4.50 7.14
N TYR A 129 -7.99 -3.97 7.26
CA TYR A 129 -7.82 -2.55 7.60
C TYR A 129 -6.52 -1.97 7.08
N LEU A 130 -6.55 -0.67 6.82
CA LEU A 130 -5.42 0.19 6.45
C LEU A 130 -5.46 1.43 7.31
N ILE A 131 -4.48 1.56 8.20
CA ILE A 131 -4.35 2.66 9.17
C ILE A 131 -3.19 3.57 8.74
N GLY A 132 -3.32 4.87 8.98
CA GLY A 132 -2.36 5.87 8.51
C GLY A 132 -0.98 5.84 9.20
N ASP A 133 -0.82 5.07 10.27
CA ASP A 133 0.44 4.88 10.99
C ASP A 133 1.39 3.86 10.35
N GLY A 134 1.00 3.26 9.24
CA GLY A 134 1.76 2.19 8.58
C GLY A 134 1.28 0.79 8.93
N THR A 135 0.18 0.66 9.65
CA THR A 135 -0.41 -0.64 9.98
C THR A 135 -1.40 -1.08 8.92
N GLY A 136 -1.20 -2.29 8.40
CA GLY A 136 -2.11 -2.93 7.44
C GLY A 136 -2.31 -4.40 7.79
N TYR A 137 -3.51 -4.91 7.53
CA TYR A 137 -3.84 -6.31 7.73
C TYR A 137 -4.98 -6.74 6.81
N ALA A 138 -4.89 -7.93 6.26
CA ALA A 138 -5.96 -8.51 5.48
C ALA A 138 -6.00 -10.04 5.57
N LYS A 139 -7.20 -10.56 5.40
CA LYS A 139 -7.46 -11.98 5.12
C LYS A 139 -8.46 -12.09 3.97
N LYS A 140 -8.31 -13.15 3.17
CA LYS A 140 -9.15 -13.38 1.99
C LYS A 140 -10.61 -13.58 2.34
N GLU A 141 -10.88 -14.21 3.48
CA GLU A 141 -12.23 -14.53 3.98
C GLU A 141 -12.98 -13.32 4.54
N ASN A 142 -12.29 -12.25 4.89
CA ASN A 142 -12.92 -11.04 5.40
C ASN A 142 -13.68 -10.30 4.28
N THR A 143 -14.85 -9.78 4.62
CA THR A 143 -15.73 -9.06 3.67
C THR A 143 -15.78 -7.55 3.91
N ILE A 144 -15.27 -7.09 5.05
CA ILE A 144 -15.27 -5.69 5.46
C ILE A 144 -13.83 -5.16 5.44
N PHE A 145 -13.69 -3.88 5.06
CA PHE A 145 -12.42 -3.17 5.05
C PHE A 145 -12.57 -1.83 5.78
N ALA A 146 -11.77 -1.58 6.81
CA ALA A 146 -11.68 -0.26 7.45
C ALA A 146 -10.51 0.53 6.86
N LEU A 147 -10.77 1.72 6.36
CA LEU A 147 -9.79 2.58 5.70
C LEU A 147 -9.73 3.94 6.38
N GLU A 148 -8.52 4.36 6.75
CA GLU A 148 -8.25 5.75 7.06
C GLU A 148 -8.12 6.54 5.75
N SER A 149 -9.07 7.43 5.48
CA SER A 149 -9.06 8.30 4.31
C SER A 149 -8.27 9.58 4.60
N CYS A 150 -7.14 9.74 3.94
CA CYS A 150 -6.33 10.95 4.06
C CYS A 150 -6.74 11.96 2.99
N GLU A 151 -7.13 13.18 3.42
CA GLU A 151 -7.45 14.29 2.52
C GLU A 151 -6.21 14.98 1.94
N TYR A 152 -5.01 14.58 2.35
CA TYR A 152 -3.76 15.18 1.86
C TYR A 152 -3.65 15.11 0.34
N LYS A 153 -3.49 16.26 -0.30
CA LYS A 153 -3.47 16.44 -1.76
C LYS A 153 -4.72 15.87 -2.48
N ARG A 154 -5.87 15.79 -1.82
CA ARG A 154 -7.14 15.28 -2.39
C ARG A 154 -7.05 13.84 -2.91
N HIS A 155 -6.23 12.99 -2.31
CA HIS A 155 -6.03 11.61 -2.78
C HIS A 155 -7.30 10.74 -2.73
N PHE A 156 -8.29 11.09 -1.89
CA PHE A 156 -9.53 10.32 -1.72
C PHE A 156 -10.81 11.20 -1.86
N LEU A 157 -10.72 12.33 -2.55
CA LEU A 157 -11.86 13.21 -2.86
C LEU A 157 -12.25 13.12 -4.32
#